data_4b8161109a0397802d26f37ecaa08d04
#
_entry.id   4b8161109a0397802d26f37ecaa08d04
#
_cell.length_a   1.000
_cell.length_b   1.000
_cell.length_c   1.000
_cell.angle_alpha   90.00
_cell.angle_beta   90.00
_cell.angle_gamma   90.00
#
_symmetry.space_group_name_H-M   'P 1'
#
loop_
_entity.id
_entity.type
_entity.pdbx_description
1 polymer ?
#
loop_
_entity_poly.entity_id
_entity_poly.type
_entity_poly.pdbx_seq_one_letter_code
_entity_poly.pdbx_strand_id
1 'polypeptide(L)'
;MPTIKDIAREAGVSHGTVSNVINGRGNVSVEKMQLVWQAAEKLGYKVNSKAQSLRQGKDRAIAVLLPGMEDLRWAVMYEVFQSEFIQHGYSVRLYSTRSMETTEEELLAAALAERVSAVISRSCLVDAAAHYRAEAPELPLVFLSRESSQLENVMYAAFDSERMGTEIAWHLRRKGLRRIGVFTEPVTFPDTAQFLKGFRAVCADETSVLDCPNHQVDLRAFELFEEDEPLDAIVCTDQRREAAVRTACAYASRRPLPLMVSAAPRSAVTDPLALAYELDYKRLAHKIVKALLAHLETGTALPPSLFMENNGFRRQVPVPQLTESTLRMLTMASPSTTALKRLLPHLEKSTGIHLELTVLPSLRDVYEVIQSSGSGRYDLVRMDVAWMDELAEKLFRPLRQIPFDWDGLLAQTLPEFGDSYTTAGGTRFCVPYDPSTQLMFYRRDLFRDPTYRRMYFEIYRRELEVPGSFEDYNRIAGFFTRSLNPASPVQYGTTVAIGNVVVSPSEFLPRLFEQGGRLFNSRGRITVNTPEALTALKNYRETYACSDRTVHDIWKNVLEGFADGSAAMTVVFINYASHILNSKMSSIAGKLGFAPVPGGKPLSGGGVVGITRNCAHPETACAFLSWLYSD
;
A
#
# COMPACT_ATOMS: atom_id res chain seq x y z
N MET A 1 -33.39 3.38 -23.92
CA MET A 1 -32.82 2.71 -22.71
C MET A 1 -34.00 2.21 -21.88
N PRO A 2 -33.93 0.98 -21.37
CA PRO A 2 -34.99 0.47 -20.48
C PRO A 2 -35.13 1.33 -19.23
N THR A 3 -36.34 1.45 -18.71
CA THR A 3 -36.68 2.28 -17.55
C THR A 3 -37.08 1.41 -16.36
N ILE A 4 -37.15 1.99 -15.15
CA ILE A 4 -37.68 1.29 -13.96
C ILE A 4 -39.12 0.76 -14.22
N LYS A 5 -39.91 1.45 -15.06
CA LYS A 5 -41.25 0.98 -15.44
C LYS A 5 -41.24 -0.27 -16.32
N ASP A 6 -40.24 -0.39 -17.17
CA ASP A 6 -40.08 -1.57 -18.03
C ASP A 6 -39.65 -2.78 -17.20
N ILE A 7 -38.74 -2.59 -16.23
CA ILE A 7 -38.36 -3.63 -15.26
C ILE A 7 -39.56 -4.06 -14.42
N ALA A 8 -40.37 -3.13 -13.95
CA ALA A 8 -41.56 -3.43 -13.16
C ALA A 8 -42.57 -4.30 -13.94
N ARG A 9 -42.75 -4.01 -15.24
CA ARG A 9 -43.59 -4.79 -16.14
C ARG A 9 -43.03 -6.18 -16.39
N GLU A 10 -41.72 -6.30 -16.65
CA GLU A 10 -41.07 -7.58 -16.93
C GLU A 10 -41.01 -8.47 -15.68
N ALA A 11 -40.73 -7.90 -14.51
CA ALA A 11 -40.65 -8.61 -13.23
C ALA A 11 -42.02 -8.89 -12.58
N GLY A 12 -43.11 -8.34 -13.12
CA GLY A 12 -44.46 -8.50 -12.55
C GLY A 12 -44.63 -7.87 -11.15
N VAL A 13 -43.91 -6.81 -10.84
CA VAL A 13 -43.94 -6.15 -9.53
C VAL A 13 -44.25 -4.66 -9.66
N SER A 14 -44.58 -4.00 -8.53
CA SER A 14 -44.87 -2.56 -8.56
C SER A 14 -43.62 -1.73 -8.86
N HIS A 15 -43.80 -0.54 -9.45
CA HIS A 15 -42.71 0.43 -9.66
C HIS A 15 -41.97 0.78 -8.35
N GLY A 16 -42.72 0.88 -7.22
CA GLY A 16 -42.15 1.10 -5.90
C GLY A 16 -41.24 -0.05 -5.46
N THR A 17 -41.64 -1.31 -5.74
CA THR A 17 -40.81 -2.50 -5.46
C THR A 17 -39.50 -2.47 -6.23
N VAL A 18 -39.57 -2.19 -7.55
CA VAL A 18 -38.34 -2.07 -8.36
C VAL A 18 -37.47 -0.93 -7.87
N SER A 19 -38.06 0.23 -7.56
CA SER A 19 -37.28 1.36 -7.01
C SER A 19 -36.61 1.01 -5.68
N ASN A 20 -37.31 0.30 -4.80
CA ASN A 20 -36.74 -0.15 -3.52
C ASN A 20 -35.59 -1.16 -3.72
N VAL A 21 -35.74 -2.13 -4.62
CA VAL A 21 -34.71 -3.13 -4.94
C VAL A 21 -33.47 -2.47 -5.53
N ILE A 22 -33.65 -1.62 -6.55
CA ILE A 22 -32.53 -0.95 -7.24
C ILE A 22 -31.78 0.01 -6.29
N ASN A 23 -32.47 0.63 -5.35
CA ASN A 23 -31.86 1.57 -4.39
C ASN A 23 -31.46 0.91 -3.06
N GLY A 24 -31.61 -0.41 -2.90
CA GLY A 24 -31.27 -1.12 -1.66
C GLY A 24 -32.11 -0.66 -0.46
N ARG A 25 -33.35 -0.18 -0.69
CA ARG A 25 -34.22 0.39 0.35
C ARG A 25 -35.48 -0.45 0.54
N GLY A 26 -35.98 -0.47 1.77
CA GLY A 26 -37.22 -1.09 2.13
C GLY A 26 -37.20 -2.62 2.29
N ASN A 27 -38.27 -3.17 2.90
CA ASN A 27 -38.43 -4.61 3.14
C ASN A 27 -39.02 -5.30 1.91
N VAL A 28 -38.18 -5.61 0.92
CA VAL A 28 -38.57 -6.41 -0.24
C VAL A 28 -38.11 -7.85 -0.02
N SER A 29 -38.99 -8.85 -0.26
CA SER A 29 -38.63 -10.27 -0.13
C SER A 29 -37.56 -10.65 -1.17
N VAL A 30 -36.72 -11.64 -0.84
CA VAL A 30 -35.65 -12.15 -1.71
C VAL A 30 -36.20 -12.58 -3.07
N GLU A 31 -37.35 -13.23 -3.08
CA GLU A 31 -38.00 -13.68 -4.30
C GLU A 31 -38.32 -12.50 -5.28
N LYS A 32 -38.88 -11.41 -4.75
CA LYS A 32 -39.13 -10.21 -5.56
C LYS A 32 -37.85 -9.52 -6.00
N MET A 33 -36.79 -9.55 -5.15
CA MET A 33 -35.49 -9.01 -5.51
C MET A 33 -34.89 -9.78 -6.68
N GLN A 34 -34.94 -11.11 -6.66
CA GLN A 34 -34.45 -11.95 -7.75
C GLN A 34 -35.18 -11.70 -9.06
N LEU A 35 -36.54 -11.59 -9.03
CA LEU A 35 -37.34 -11.26 -10.21
C LEU A 35 -36.95 -9.90 -10.80
N VAL A 36 -36.72 -8.90 -9.96
CA VAL A 36 -36.32 -7.55 -10.42
C VAL A 36 -34.95 -7.57 -11.05
N TRP A 37 -33.98 -8.26 -10.45
CA TRP A 37 -32.61 -8.33 -11.00
C TRP A 37 -32.55 -9.14 -12.29
N GLN A 38 -33.27 -10.26 -12.39
CA GLN A 38 -33.40 -11.02 -13.64
C GLN A 38 -34.02 -10.19 -14.76
N ALA A 39 -35.07 -9.45 -14.45
CA ALA A 39 -35.71 -8.55 -15.42
C ALA A 39 -34.78 -7.41 -15.84
N ALA A 40 -34.02 -6.82 -14.90
CA ALA A 40 -33.06 -5.78 -15.18
C ALA A 40 -31.93 -6.28 -16.10
N GLU A 41 -31.40 -7.47 -15.84
CA GLU A 41 -30.35 -8.13 -16.64
C GLU A 41 -30.87 -8.44 -18.05
N LYS A 42 -32.05 -9.08 -18.15
CA LYS A 42 -32.69 -9.40 -19.42
C LYS A 42 -32.93 -8.18 -20.30
N LEU A 43 -33.30 -7.04 -19.70
CA LEU A 43 -33.54 -5.78 -20.39
C LEU A 43 -32.23 -4.98 -20.63
N GLY A 44 -31.08 -5.41 -20.13
CA GLY A 44 -29.84 -4.66 -20.23
C GLY A 44 -29.87 -3.33 -19.46
N TYR A 45 -30.63 -3.24 -18.36
CA TYR A 45 -30.75 -2.04 -17.56
C TYR A 45 -29.47 -1.77 -16.80
N LYS A 46 -28.89 -0.58 -17.00
CA LYS A 46 -27.78 -0.08 -16.19
C LYS A 46 -28.32 1.00 -15.25
N VAL A 47 -28.01 0.84 -13.96
CA VAL A 47 -28.39 1.83 -12.94
C VAL A 47 -27.83 3.19 -13.33
N ASN A 48 -28.68 4.15 -13.55
CA ASN A 48 -28.26 5.52 -13.86
C ASN A 48 -27.98 6.26 -12.55
N SER A 49 -26.71 6.31 -12.15
CA SER A 49 -26.24 7.00 -10.95
C SER A 49 -26.63 8.50 -10.95
N LYS A 50 -26.67 9.15 -12.12
CA LYS A 50 -27.12 10.55 -12.25
C LYS A 50 -28.61 10.74 -11.91
N ALA A 51 -29.45 9.75 -12.21
CA ALA A 51 -30.88 9.83 -11.86
C ALA A 51 -31.10 9.53 -10.35
N GLN A 52 -30.19 8.83 -9.72
CA GLN A 52 -30.24 8.50 -8.30
C GLN A 52 -29.77 9.69 -7.45
N SER A 53 -28.70 10.39 -7.84
CA SER A 53 -28.17 11.58 -7.17
C SER A 53 -29.12 12.78 -7.28
N LEU A 54 -29.78 12.98 -8.42
CA LEU A 54 -30.81 14.03 -8.62
C LEU A 54 -32.01 13.90 -7.65
N ARG A 55 -32.35 12.69 -7.21
CA ARG A 55 -33.42 12.45 -6.24
C ARG A 55 -32.98 12.65 -4.78
N GLN A 56 -31.70 12.60 -4.49
CA GLN A 56 -31.16 12.79 -3.14
C GLN A 56 -30.69 14.22 -2.85
N GLY A 57 -30.78 15.12 -3.85
CA GLY A 57 -30.50 16.56 -3.67
C GLY A 57 -29.04 16.96 -3.47
N LYS A 58 -28.11 16.00 -3.43
CA LYS A 58 -26.67 16.26 -3.41
C LYS A 58 -25.99 15.24 -4.31
N ASP A 59 -25.25 15.73 -5.29
CA ASP A 59 -24.35 14.89 -6.09
C ASP A 59 -23.13 14.55 -5.18
N ARG A 60 -22.97 13.29 -4.79
CA ARG A 60 -21.82 12.86 -3.98
C ARG A 60 -20.59 12.75 -4.87
N ALA A 61 -20.08 13.87 -5.32
CA ALA A 61 -18.91 13.96 -6.15
C ALA A 61 -17.85 14.89 -5.54
N ILE A 62 -16.60 14.50 -5.62
CA ILE A 62 -15.45 15.31 -5.25
C ILE A 62 -14.74 15.72 -6.54
N ALA A 63 -14.56 17.03 -6.76
CA ALA A 63 -13.73 17.53 -7.86
C ALA A 63 -12.26 17.58 -7.42
N VAL A 64 -11.37 17.07 -8.27
CA VAL A 64 -9.93 17.11 -8.05
C VAL A 64 -9.30 17.82 -9.24
N LEU A 65 -8.82 19.06 -9.03
CA LEU A 65 -8.18 19.89 -10.04
C LEU A 65 -6.65 19.78 -9.85
N LEU A 66 -5.97 19.19 -10.82
CA LEU A 66 -4.53 18.96 -10.76
C LEU A 66 -3.85 19.44 -12.05
N PRO A 67 -2.55 19.79 -12.00
CA PRO A 67 -1.80 20.20 -13.20
C PRO A 67 -1.80 19.15 -14.30
N GLY A 68 -1.70 17.88 -13.94
CA GLY A 68 -1.66 16.72 -14.83
C GLY A 68 -1.29 15.45 -14.05
N MET A 69 -1.32 14.31 -14.73
CA MET A 69 -1.00 13.00 -14.13
C MET A 69 0.40 12.50 -14.49
N GLU A 70 1.16 13.28 -15.26
CA GLU A 70 2.55 12.98 -15.63
C GLU A 70 3.50 13.08 -14.42
N ASP A 71 3.13 13.90 -13.44
CA ASP A 71 3.83 14.03 -12.19
C ASP A 71 3.31 12.97 -11.21
N LEU A 72 4.20 12.07 -10.80
CA LEU A 72 3.86 10.95 -9.93
C LEU A 72 3.28 11.38 -8.57
N ARG A 73 3.61 12.59 -8.08
CA ARG A 73 3.01 13.16 -6.86
C ARG A 73 1.49 13.17 -6.94
N TRP A 74 0.97 13.71 -8.04
CA TRP A 74 -0.47 13.85 -8.25
C TRP A 74 -1.14 12.53 -8.57
N ALA A 75 -0.49 11.66 -9.33
CA ALA A 75 -1.00 10.32 -9.63
C ALA A 75 -1.20 9.49 -8.36
N VAL A 76 -0.21 9.48 -7.48
CA VAL A 76 -0.24 8.76 -6.19
C VAL A 76 -1.34 9.30 -5.27
N MET A 77 -1.51 10.63 -5.20
CA MET A 77 -2.57 11.22 -4.38
C MET A 77 -3.95 10.94 -4.95
N TYR A 78 -4.11 11.06 -6.26
CA TYR A 78 -5.39 10.80 -6.94
C TYR A 78 -5.85 9.34 -6.77
N GLU A 79 -4.93 8.38 -6.84
CA GLU A 79 -5.24 6.97 -6.58
C GLU A 79 -5.84 6.77 -5.18
N VAL A 80 -5.28 7.42 -4.16
CA VAL A 80 -5.82 7.38 -2.80
C VAL A 80 -7.18 8.06 -2.73
N PHE A 81 -7.32 9.26 -3.29
CA PHE A 81 -8.61 9.96 -3.32
C PHE A 81 -9.69 9.10 -3.98
N GLN A 82 -9.40 8.53 -5.15
CA GLN A 82 -10.35 7.69 -5.87
C GLN A 82 -10.73 6.46 -5.06
N SER A 83 -9.75 5.73 -4.50
CA SER A 83 -10.01 4.47 -3.80
C SER A 83 -10.81 4.67 -2.52
N GLU A 84 -10.51 5.70 -1.73
CA GLU A 84 -11.15 5.91 -0.43
C GLU A 84 -12.50 6.61 -0.55
N PHE A 85 -12.62 7.67 -1.35
CA PHE A 85 -13.91 8.34 -1.53
C PHE A 85 -14.98 7.43 -2.13
N ILE A 86 -14.61 6.53 -3.06
CA ILE A 86 -15.54 5.53 -3.61
C ILE A 86 -16.06 4.58 -2.53
N GLN A 87 -15.24 4.19 -1.54
CA GLN A 87 -15.67 3.33 -0.43
C GLN A 87 -16.77 4.01 0.42
N HIS A 88 -16.72 5.34 0.51
CA HIS A 88 -17.72 6.16 1.20
C HIS A 88 -18.88 6.64 0.31
N GLY A 89 -18.96 6.13 -0.92
CA GLY A 89 -20.05 6.41 -1.85
C GLY A 89 -19.95 7.76 -2.58
N TYR A 90 -18.76 8.36 -2.61
CA TYR A 90 -18.48 9.55 -3.43
C TYR A 90 -17.82 9.14 -4.74
N SER A 91 -18.19 9.80 -5.85
CA SER A 91 -17.43 9.73 -7.09
C SER A 91 -16.32 10.78 -7.08
N VAL A 92 -15.18 10.47 -7.68
CA VAL A 92 -14.06 11.42 -7.82
C VAL A 92 -13.93 11.80 -9.29
N ARG A 93 -13.92 13.09 -9.57
CA ARG A 93 -13.80 13.65 -10.93
C ARG A 93 -12.48 14.41 -11.05
N LEU A 94 -11.65 13.98 -11.97
CA LEU A 94 -10.37 14.61 -12.26
C LEU A 94 -10.52 15.67 -13.34
N TYR A 95 -9.96 16.85 -13.08
CA TYR A 95 -9.86 17.98 -14.02
C TYR A 95 -8.38 18.35 -14.16
N SER A 96 -7.84 18.29 -15.37
CA SER A 96 -6.44 18.61 -15.64
C SER A 96 -6.29 20.07 -16.05
N THR A 97 -5.74 20.90 -15.15
CA THR A 97 -5.58 22.35 -15.37
C THR A 97 -4.38 22.72 -16.24
N ARG A 98 -3.40 21.81 -16.38
CA ARG A 98 -2.11 22.04 -17.04
C ARG A 98 -1.33 23.24 -16.49
N SER A 99 -1.60 23.65 -15.25
CA SER A 99 -1.09 24.88 -14.62
C SER A 99 -1.35 26.12 -15.48
N MET A 100 -2.52 26.22 -16.09
CA MET A 100 -2.98 27.38 -16.87
C MET A 100 -4.18 28.01 -16.18
N GLU A 101 -4.06 29.29 -15.83
CA GLU A 101 -5.08 30.03 -15.06
C GLU A 101 -6.46 30.00 -15.72
N THR A 102 -6.53 30.35 -17.00
CA THR A 102 -7.82 30.33 -17.74
C THR A 102 -8.45 28.95 -17.80
N THR A 103 -7.64 27.89 -17.95
CA THR A 103 -8.13 26.51 -17.96
C THR A 103 -8.63 26.12 -16.57
N GLU A 104 -7.95 26.52 -15.51
CA GLU A 104 -8.38 26.24 -14.14
C GLU A 104 -9.72 26.91 -13.84
N GLU A 105 -9.92 28.17 -14.22
CA GLU A 105 -11.18 28.90 -14.04
C GLU A 105 -12.35 28.21 -14.78
N GLU A 106 -12.15 27.84 -16.06
CA GLU A 106 -13.15 27.11 -16.85
C GLU A 106 -13.51 25.77 -16.23
N LEU A 107 -12.52 25.02 -15.77
CA LEU A 107 -12.72 23.69 -15.15
C LEU A 107 -13.36 23.80 -13.77
N LEU A 108 -13.04 24.85 -12.99
CA LEU A 108 -13.73 25.14 -11.73
C LEU A 108 -15.20 25.41 -11.99
N ALA A 109 -15.53 26.29 -12.93
CA ALA A 109 -16.92 26.58 -13.30
C ALA A 109 -17.65 25.31 -13.75
N ALA A 110 -17.01 24.44 -14.54
CA ALA A 110 -17.57 23.16 -14.97
C ALA A 110 -17.84 22.23 -13.76
N ALA A 111 -16.90 22.13 -12.82
CA ALA A 111 -17.06 21.33 -11.61
C ALA A 111 -18.22 21.83 -10.74
N LEU A 112 -18.35 23.16 -10.57
CA LEU A 112 -19.43 23.79 -9.82
C LEU A 112 -20.80 23.56 -10.49
N ALA A 113 -20.87 23.63 -11.81
CA ALA A 113 -22.09 23.31 -12.57
C ALA A 113 -22.56 21.87 -12.35
N GLU A 114 -21.64 20.96 -12.07
CA GLU A 114 -21.92 19.56 -11.72
C GLU A 114 -22.28 19.34 -10.24
N ARG A 115 -22.39 20.41 -9.43
CA ARG A 115 -22.80 20.41 -8.02
C ARG A 115 -21.97 19.45 -7.15
N VAL A 116 -20.64 19.53 -7.24
CA VAL A 116 -19.75 18.72 -6.42
C VAL A 116 -19.89 19.03 -4.93
N SER A 117 -19.57 18.07 -4.08
CA SER A 117 -19.64 18.19 -2.62
C SER A 117 -18.40 18.87 -2.00
N ALA A 118 -17.27 18.84 -2.69
CA ALA A 118 -16.03 19.49 -2.29
C ALA A 118 -15.08 19.60 -3.49
N VAL A 119 -14.07 20.47 -3.35
CA VAL A 119 -12.98 20.62 -4.33
C VAL A 119 -11.64 20.42 -3.65
N ILE A 120 -10.76 19.61 -4.27
CA ILE A 120 -9.34 19.49 -3.95
C ILE A 120 -8.58 20.06 -5.13
N SER A 121 -7.71 21.06 -4.92
CA SER A 121 -6.99 21.72 -6.02
C SER A 121 -5.51 21.95 -5.72
N ARG A 122 -4.68 21.68 -6.73
CA ARG A 122 -3.36 22.29 -6.88
C ARG A 122 -3.51 23.49 -7.81
N SER A 123 -3.86 24.62 -7.24
CA SER A 123 -4.16 25.83 -8.00
C SER A 123 -2.89 26.53 -8.50
N CYS A 124 -2.99 27.16 -9.66
CA CYS A 124 -1.99 28.09 -10.20
C CYS A 124 -2.45 29.55 -10.11
N LEU A 125 -3.64 29.81 -9.58
CA LEU A 125 -4.18 31.17 -9.42
C LEU A 125 -3.51 31.89 -8.24
N VAL A 126 -3.27 33.17 -8.41
CA VAL A 126 -2.89 34.04 -7.29
C VAL A 126 -4.10 34.23 -6.40
N ASP A 127 -3.92 34.09 -5.07
CA ASP A 127 -4.99 34.15 -4.08
C ASP A 127 -6.16 33.19 -4.39
N ALA A 128 -5.80 31.95 -4.73
CA ALA A 128 -6.73 30.90 -5.15
C ALA A 128 -7.91 30.74 -4.19
N ALA A 129 -7.69 30.83 -2.87
CA ALA A 129 -8.74 30.65 -1.88
C ALA A 129 -9.83 31.72 -1.98
N ALA A 130 -9.44 32.99 -2.16
CA ALA A 130 -10.40 34.07 -2.34
C ALA A 130 -11.17 33.92 -3.65
N HIS A 131 -10.48 33.55 -4.74
CA HIS A 131 -11.10 33.30 -6.04
C HIS A 131 -12.12 32.17 -5.99
N TYR A 132 -11.73 30.99 -5.47
CA TYR A 132 -12.63 29.84 -5.35
C TYR A 132 -13.79 30.11 -4.38
N ARG A 133 -13.56 30.89 -3.32
CA ARG A 133 -14.60 31.26 -2.35
C ARG A 133 -15.63 32.22 -2.95
N ALA A 134 -15.22 33.12 -3.86
CA ALA A 134 -16.13 34.00 -4.58
C ALA A 134 -17.10 33.21 -5.47
N GLU A 135 -16.59 32.17 -6.14
CA GLU A 135 -17.40 31.30 -7.02
C GLU A 135 -18.23 30.27 -6.24
N ALA A 136 -17.78 29.84 -5.07
CA ALA A 136 -18.40 28.78 -4.26
C ALA A 136 -18.36 29.11 -2.75
N PRO A 137 -19.25 29.98 -2.25
CA PRO A 137 -19.17 30.57 -0.90
C PRO A 137 -19.15 29.58 0.27
N GLU A 138 -19.81 28.43 0.15
CA GLU A 138 -19.95 27.45 1.25
C GLU A 138 -19.26 26.09 0.96
N LEU A 139 -18.70 25.94 -0.23
CA LEU A 139 -18.13 24.64 -0.64
C LEU A 139 -16.83 24.35 0.13
N PRO A 140 -16.67 23.13 0.69
CA PRO A 140 -15.40 22.72 1.27
C PRO A 140 -14.28 22.72 0.22
N LEU A 141 -13.18 23.43 0.52
CA LEU A 141 -12.04 23.61 -0.38
C LEU A 141 -10.77 23.07 0.26
N VAL A 142 -10.02 22.30 -0.47
CA VAL A 142 -8.71 21.79 -0.05
C VAL A 142 -7.67 22.21 -1.09
N PHE A 143 -6.69 23.01 -0.66
CA PHE A 143 -5.57 23.39 -1.51
C PHE A 143 -4.31 22.60 -1.18
N LEU A 144 -3.71 22.01 -2.22
CA LEU A 144 -2.44 21.29 -2.13
C LEU A 144 -1.28 22.28 -2.21
N SER A 145 -1.16 23.13 -1.19
CA SER A 145 -0.19 24.21 -1.10
C SER A 145 0.06 24.57 0.37
N ARG A 146 1.20 25.22 0.64
CA ARG A 146 1.57 25.70 1.96
C ARG A 146 1.25 27.18 2.12
N GLU A 147 0.00 27.48 2.10
CA GLU A 147 -0.52 28.79 2.44
C GLU A 147 -1.24 28.76 3.79
N SER A 148 -1.72 29.89 4.24
CA SER A 148 -2.62 30.01 5.37
C SER A 148 -3.73 30.99 5.01
N SER A 149 -4.96 30.59 5.26
CA SER A 149 -6.12 31.47 5.17
C SER A 149 -6.96 31.31 6.43
N GLN A 150 -7.64 32.38 6.81
CA GLN A 150 -8.66 32.35 7.87
C GLN A 150 -10.08 32.14 7.31
N LEU A 151 -10.20 31.81 6.01
CA LEU A 151 -11.49 31.55 5.39
C LEU A 151 -12.09 30.24 5.93
N GLU A 152 -13.37 30.28 6.24
CA GLU A 152 -14.11 29.10 6.70
C GLU A 152 -14.19 28.02 5.60
N ASN A 153 -14.16 26.76 6.01
CA ASN A 153 -14.22 25.58 5.12
C ASN A 153 -13.11 25.54 4.06
N VAL A 154 -11.94 26.12 4.36
CA VAL A 154 -10.73 26.05 3.54
C VAL A 154 -9.63 25.35 4.32
N MET A 155 -9.02 24.32 3.72
CA MET A 155 -7.88 23.60 4.27
C MET A 155 -6.71 23.66 3.31
N TYR A 156 -5.52 23.97 3.83
CA TYR A 156 -4.27 23.86 3.09
C TYR A 156 -3.52 22.60 3.53
N ALA A 157 -3.00 21.84 2.57
CA ALA A 157 -2.32 20.57 2.84
C ALA A 157 -0.99 20.50 2.08
N ALA A 158 0.12 20.40 2.81
CA ALA A 158 1.46 20.40 2.23
C ALA A 158 2.52 19.78 3.16
N PHE A 159 3.75 19.69 2.64
CA PHE A 159 4.97 19.35 3.36
C PHE A 159 5.72 20.63 3.77
N ASP A 160 6.79 20.47 4.58
CA ASP A 160 7.66 21.56 4.96
C ASP A 160 8.69 21.88 3.87
N SER A 161 8.31 22.73 2.91
CA SER A 161 9.14 23.08 1.75
C SER A 161 10.38 23.90 2.16
N GLU A 162 10.30 24.77 3.17
CA GLU A 162 11.45 25.54 3.65
C GLU A 162 12.50 24.61 4.28
N ARG A 163 12.06 23.68 5.10
CA ARG A 163 12.94 22.66 5.68
C ARG A 163 13.56 21.76 4.61
N MET A 164 12.78 21.35 3.60
CA MET A 164 13.29 20.56 2.46
C MET A 164 14.44 21.31 1.76
N GLY A 165 14.23 22.57 1.42
CA GLY A 165 15.27 23.41 0.81
C GLY A 165 16.53 23.50 1.66
N THR A 166 16.37 23.75 2.96
CA THR A 166 17.48 23.84 3.93
C THR A 166 18.26 22.51 4.02
N GLU A 167 17.58 21.39 4.17
CA GLU A 167 18.22 20.07 4.32
C GLU A 167 18.96 19.66 3.05
N ILE A 168 18.39 19.91 1.86
CA ILE A 168 19.03 19.63 0.57
C ILE A 168 20.28 20.50 0.41
N ALA A 169 20.19 21.79 0.68
CA ALA A 169 21.32 22.69 0.56
C ALA A 169 22.48 22.32 1.51
N TRP A 170 22.18 21.95 2.77
CA TRP A 170 23.18 21.47 3.71
C TRP A 170 23.87 20.19 3.24
N HIS A 171 23.09 19.26 2.66
CA HIS A 171 23.64 18.01 2.13
C HIS A 171 24.66 18.27 1.00
N LEU A 172 24.30 19.13 0.04
CA LEU A 172 25.17 19.47 -1.09
C LEU A 172 26.42 20.22 -0.62
N ARG A 173 26.27 21.17 0.29
CA ARG A 173 27.41 21.93 0.84
C ARG A 173 28.40 21.05 1.62
N ARG A 174 27.91 20.09 2.37
CA ARG A 174 28.77 19.09 3.05
C ARG A 174 29.58 18.22 2.09
N LYS A 175 29.08 18.00 0.88
CA LYS A 175 29.79 17.30 -0.20
C LYS A 175 30.79 18.19 -0.93
N GLY A 176 30.89 19.47 -0.58
CA GLY A 176 31.80 20.44 -1.23
C GLY A 176 31.31 20.92 -2.60
N LEU A 177 30.03 20.66 -2.95
CA LEU A 177 29.44 21.09 -4.21
C LEU A 177 29.05 22.56 -4.12
N ARG A 178 29.40 23.35 -5.14
CA ARG A 178 29.25 24.81 -5.13
C ARG A 178 28.33 25.33 -6.23
N ARG A 179 28.54 24.89 -7.48
CA ARG A 179 27.73 25.33 -8.62
C ARG A 179 26.48 24.47 -8.70
N ILE A 180 25.37 24.99 -8.17
CA ILE A 180 24.13 24.22 -8.04
C ILE A 180 23.05 24.85 -8.92
N GLY A 181 22.47 24.06 -9.84
CA GLY A 181 21.24 24.40 -10.52
C GLY A 181 20.02 23.95 -9.71
N VAL A 182 19.02 24.80 -9.59
CA VAL A 182 17.71 24.44 -9.00
C VAL A 182 16.66 24.56 -10.08
N PHE A 183 16.04 23.46 -10.45
CA PHE A 183 14.95 23.40 -11.41
C PHE A 183 13.63 23.15 -10.70
N THR A 184 12.72 24.12 -10.76
CA THR A 184 11.54 24.17 -9.89
C THR A 184 10.27 24.63 -10.62
N GLU A 185 9.11 24.46 -9.99
CA GLU A 185 7.85 25.12 -10.36
C GLU A 185 8.00 26.65 -10.27
N PRO A 186 7.06 27.42 -10.84
CA PRO A 186 7.13 28.88 -10.78
C PRO A 186 7.36 29.42 -9.36
N VAL A 187 8.24 30.39 -9.22
CA VAL A 187 8.55 31.02 -7.92
C VAL A 187 7.36 31.74 -7.29
N THR A 188 6.32 32.00 -8.07
CA THR A 188 5.04 32.55 -7.58
C THR A 188 4.28 31.56 -6.70
N PHE A 189 4.58 30.28 -6.79
CA PHE A 189 3.95 29.28 -5.93
C PHE A 189 4.53 29.32 -4.51
N PRO A 190 3.69 29.38 -3.45
CA PRO A 190 4.13 29.49 -2.07
C PRO A 190 5.11 28.40 -1.64
N ASP A 191 4.89 27.15 -2.07
CA ASP A 191 5.79 26.03 -1.77
C ASP A 191 7.18 26.25 -2.38
N THR A 192 7.23 26.73 -3.62
CA THR A 192 8.48 27.03 -4.32
C THR A 192 9.22 28.20 -3.67
N ALA A 193 8.51 29.28 -3.32
CA ALA A 193 9.09 30.42 -2.64
C ALA A 193 9.70 30.02 -1.28
N GLN A 194 9.01 29.19 -0.51
CA GLN A 194 9.51 28.68 0.77
C GLN A 194 10.69 27.74 0.60
N PHE A 195 10.64 26.83 -0.39
CA PHE A 195 11.77 25.96 -0.73
C PHE A 195 13.03 26.78 -1.05
N LEU A 196 12.90 27.78 -1.92
CA LEU A 196 14.03 28.64 -2.31
C LEU A 196 14.52 29.49 -1.12
N LYS A 197 13.63 29.94 -0.25
CA LYS A 197 14.02 30.64 0.99
C LYS A 197 14.92 29.76 1.86
N GLY A 198 14.50 28.52 2.13
CA GLY A 198 15.30 27.56 2.91
C GLY A 198 16.61 27.20 2.23
N PHE A 199 16.59 26.99 0.91
CA PHE A 199 17.77 26.64 0.12
C PHE A 199 18.80 27.77 0.12
N ARG A 200 18.38 29.00 -0.19
CA ARG A 200 19.23 30.19 -0.24
C ARG A 200 19.79 30.60 1.13
N ALA A 201 19.13 30.26 2.21
CA ALA A 201 19.67 30.48 3.57
C ALA A 201 21.01 29.75 3.80
N VAL A 202 21.29 28.69 3.01
CA VAL A 202 22.52 27.88 3.12
C VAL A 202 23.44 28.06 1.89
N CYS A 203 22.89 28.24 0.69
CA CYS A 203 23.60 28.30 -0.60
C CYS A 203 23.21 29.58 -1.37
N ALA A 204 23.45 30.78 -0.82
CA ALA A 204 23.00 32.04 -1.39
C ALA A 204 23.70 32.42 -2.70
N ASP A 205 25.02 32.27 -2.78
CA ASP A 205 25.85 32.95 -3.77
C ASP A 205 26.23 32.10 -5.01
N GLU A 206 25.87 30.82 -5.04
CA GLU A 206 26.35 29.86 -6.06
C GLU A 206 25.20 29.09 -6.72
N THR A 207 23.97 29.62 -6.63
CA THR A 207 22.76 28.92 -7.09
C THR A 207 22.13 29.60 -8.28
N SER A 208 22.08 28.92 -9.43
CA SER A 208 21.21 29.30 -10.54
C SER A 208 19.84 28.68 -10.35
N VAL A 209 18.78 29.47 -10.51
CA VAL A 209 17.40 29.01 -10.38
C VAL A 209 16.72 29.11 -11.73
N LEU A 210 16.24 27.98 -12.22
CA LEU A 210 15.41 27.86 -13.38
C LEU A 210 14.01 27.44 -12.94
N ASP A 211 13.03 28.32 -13.13
CA ASP A 211 11.65 28.03 -12.84
C ASP A 211 10.76 28.08 -14.07
N CYS A 212 9.80 27.18 -14.16
CA CYS A 212 8.83 27.18 -15.24
C CYS A 212 7.59 26.33 -14.92
N PRO A 213 6.44 26.63 -15.58
CA PRO A 213 5.27 25.76 -15.52
C PRO A 213 5.52 24.43 -16.24
N ASN A 214 4.72 23.41 -15.90
CA ASN A 214 4.91 22.04 -16.35
C ASN A 214 4.93 21.85 -17.88
N HIS A 215 4.21 22.67 -18.63
CA HIS A 215 4.19 22.58 -20.12
C HIS A 215 5.47 23.07 -20.80
N GLN A 216 6.40 23.72 -20.08
CA GLN A 216 7.68 24.21 -20.60
C GLN A 216 8.88 23.38 -20.13
N VAL A 217 8.69 22.44 -19.22
CA VAL A 217 9.77 21.72 -18.53
C VAL A 217 10.75 21.06 -19.49
N ASP A 218 10.26 20.38 -20.52
CA ASP A 218 11.12 19.65 -21.46
C ASP A 218 12.04 20.57 -22.28
N LEU A 219 11.54 21.73 -22.65
CA LEU A 219 12.34 22.72 -23.42
C LEU A 219 13.32 23.44 -22.48
N ARG A 220 12.85 23.92 -21.34
CA ARG A 220 13.65 24.73 -20.42
C ARG A 220 14.79 23.95 -19.77
N ALA A 221 14.67 22.61 -19.65
CA ALA A 221 15.73 21.77 -19.10
C ALA A 221 17.07 21.87 -19.84
N PHE A 222 17.07 22.21 -21.15
CA PHE A 222 18.28 22.40 -21.95
C PHE A 222 19.10 23.63 -21.50
N GLU A 223 18.44 24.66 -20.94
CA GLU A 223 19.12 25.90 -20.48
C GLU A 223 20.11 25.61 -19.34
N LEU A 224 19.93 24.56 -18.57
CA LEU A 224 20.87 24.14 -17.51
C LEU A 224 22.22 23.68 -18.05
N PHE A 225 22.33 23.45 -19.35
CA PHE A 225 23.54 22.95 -20.02
C PHE A 225 24.11 23.94 -21.05
N GLU A 226 23.58 25.16 -21.14
CA GLU A 226 24.03 26.20 -22.05
C GLU A 226 25.26 26.96 -21.55
N GLU A 227 25.47 26.99 -20.22
CA GLU A 227 26.64 27.66 -19.64
C GLU A 227 27.95 26.91 -19.92
N ASP A 228 29.06 27.65 -20.08
CA ASP A 228 30.37 27.10 -20.39
C ASP A 228 30.94 26.26 -19.25
N GLU A 229 30.67 26.62 -18.00
CA GLU A 229 31.11 25.88 -16.85
C GLU A 229 30.05 24.91 -16.35
N PRO A 230 30.39 23.63 -16.12
CA PRO A 230 29.43 22.63 -15.71
C PRO A 230 28.91 22.85 -14.26
N LEU A 231 27.64 22.50 -14.03
CA LEU A 231 27.07 22.44 -12.69
C LEU A 231 27.62 21.22 -11.94
N ASP A 232 27.88 21.38 -10.62
CA ASP A 232 28.26 20.28 -9.75
C ASP A 232 27.05 19.40 -9.40
N ALA A 233 25.89 20.04 -9.19
CA ALA A 233 24.65 19.38 -8.87
C ALA A 233 23.43 20.08 -9.48
N ILE A 234 22.37 19.31 -9.73
CA ILE A 234 21.06 19.84 -10.12
C ILE A 234 20.00 19.32 -9.14
N VAL A 235 19.25 20.23 -8.55
CA VAL A 235 18.12 19.94 -7.67
C VAL A 235 16.82 20.10 -8.43
N CYS A 236 16.06 19.02 -8.57
CA CYS A 236 14.73 19.02 -9.17
C CYS A 236 13.67 18.91 -8.08
N THR A 237 12.70 19.81 -8.06
CA THR A 237 11.63 19.79 -7.05
C THR A 237 10.57 18.72 -7.30
N ASP A 238 10.68 18.00 -8.40
CA ASP A 238 9.82 16.87 -8.75
C ASP A 238 10.48 15.96 -9.80
N GLN A 239 9.90 14.77 -9.98
CA GLN A 239 10.40 13.74 -10.90
C GLN A 239 10.23 14.11 -12.38
N ARG A 240 9.23 14.94 -12.75
CA ARG A 240 9.06 15.37 -14.14
C ARG A 240 10.24 16.23 -14.57
N ARG A 241 10.67 17.16 -13.69
CA ARG A 241 11.86 18.00 -13.94
C ARG A 241 13.12 17.15 -13.99
N GLU A 242 13.26 16.18 -13.10
CA GLU A 242 14.38 15.23 -13.14
C GLU A 242 14.45 14.50 -14.48
N ALA A 243 13.34 13.95 -14.97
CA ALA A 243 13.29 13.24 -16.24
C ALA A 243 13.67 14.15 -17.44
N ALA A 244 13.21 15.39 -17.44
CA ALA A 244 13.56 16.36 -18.49
C ALA A 244 15.04 16.73 -18.46
N VAL A 245 15.62 16.95 -17.27
CA VAL A 245 17.06 17.22 -17.11
C VAL A 245 17.89 16.05 -17.59
N ARG A 246 17.52 14.81 -17.28
CA ARG A 246 18.21 13.61 -17.80
C ARG A 246 18.18 13.54 -19.32
N THR A 247 17.03 13.83 -19.91
CA THR A 247 16.88 13.88 -21.37
C THR A 247 17.76 14.95 -21.95
N ALA A 248 17.74 16.19 -21.46
CA ALA A 248 18.58 17.28 -21.92
C ALA A 248 20.08 16.96 -21.77
N CYS A 249 20.49 16.37 -20.64
CA CYS A 249 21.87 15.95 -20.41
C CYS A 249 22.33 14.88 -21.42
N ALA A 250 21.48 13.92 -21.76
CA ALA A 250 21.77 12.90 -22.75
C ALA A 250 22.02 13.51 -24.15
N TYR A 251 21.27 14.54 -24.52
CA TYR A 251 21.48 15.27 -25.77
C TYR A 251 22.72 16.20 -25.75
N ALA A 252 23.04 16.77 -24.60
CA ALA A 252 24.22 17.62 -24.41
C ALA A 252 25.56 16.86 -24.49
N SER A 253 25.58 15.57 -24.61
CA SER A 253 26.53 14.47 -24.89
C SER A 253 28.05 14.65 -24.63
N ARG A 254 28.54 15.74 -24.03
CA ARG A 254 29.97 16.01 -23.77
C ARG A 254 30.31 16.33 -22.31
N ARG A 255 29.37 16.25 -21.41
CA ARG A 255 29.55 16.61 -19.97
C ARG A 255 29.24 15.43 -19.07
N PRO A 256 30.00 15.21 -17.96
CA PRO A 256 29.57 14.27 -16.96
C PRO A 256 28.21 14.69 -16.39
N LEU A 257 27.36 13.72 -16.09
CA LEU A 257 26.08 13.97 -15.44
C LEU A 257 26.33 14.59 -14.06
N PRO A 258 25.82 15.81 -13.77
CA PRO A 258 25.91 16.39 -12.43
C PRO A 258 25.17 15.52 -11.40
N LEU A 259 25.52 15.67 -10.12
CA LEU A 259 24.76 14.99 -9.08
C LEU A 259 23.30 15.45 -9.09
N MET A 260 22.39 14.50 -9.31
CA MET A 260 20.97 14.79 -9.33
C MET A 260 20.38 14.65 -7.93
N VAL A 261 19.59 15.63 -7.48
CA VAL A 261 18.75 15.54 -6.29
C VAL A 261 17.31 15.74 -6.71
N SER A 262 16.44 14.82 -6.39
CA SER A 262 15.02 14.89 -6.74
C SER A 262 14.13 14.77 -5.52
N ALA A 263 13.15 15.66 -5.38
CA ALA A 263 12.05 15.45 -4.44
C ALA A 263 11.07 14.46 -5.07
N ALA A 264 10.86 13.32 -4.40
CA ALA A 264 10.12 12.19 -4.94
C ALA A 264 9.07 11.64 -3.94
N PRO A 265 7.95 11.10 -4.42
CA PRO A 265 7.08 10.28 -3.59
C PRO A 265 7.84 9.09 -2.99
N ARG A 266 7.63 8.80 -1.72
CA ARG A 266 8.29 7.68 -1.01
C ARG A 266 8.16 6.33 -1.73
N SER A 267 7.08 6.13 -2.47
CA SER A 267 6.82 4.91 -3.25
C SER A 267 7.41 4.93 -4.66
N ALA A 268 8.11 6.01 -5.05
CA ALA A 268 8.65 6.12 -6.38
C ALA A 268 9.91 5.28 -6.56
N VAL A 269 10.00 4.58 -7.67
CA VAL A 269 11.29 4.02 -8.13
C VAL A 269 12.12 5.19 -8.64
N THR A 270 13.23 5.47 -8.00
CA THR A 270 14.17 6.52 -8.41
C THR A 270 15.40 5.89 -9.05
N ASP A 271 16.09 6.69 -9.88
CA ASP A 271 17.38 6.26 -10.42
C ASP A 271 18.37 6.05 -9.26
N PRO A 272 19.08 4.91 -9.22
CA PRO A 272 20.10 4.64 -8.20
C PRO A 272 21.22 5.69 -8.11
N LEU A 273 21.43 6.46 -9.19
CA LEU A 273 22.42 7.54 -9.26
C LEU A 273 21.91 8.88 -8.76
N ALA A 274 20.60 9.00 -8.45
CA ALA A 274 20.01 10.22 -7.92
C ALA A 274 19.82 10.12 -6.41
N LEU A 275 20.04 11.23 -5.72
CA LEU A 275 19.66 11.39 -4.32
C LEU A 275 18.17 11.72 -4.25
N ALA A 276 17.36 10.81 -3.74
CA ALA A 276 15.95 11.05 -3.54
C ALA A 276 15.70 11.71 -2.17
N TYR A 277 15.02 12.85 -2.17
CA TYR A 277 14.43 13.45 -0.99
C TYR A 277 12.96 13.06 -0.91
N GLU A 278 12.59 12.26 0.08
CA GLU A 278 11.29 11.61 0.12
C GLU A 278 10.20 12.42 0.80
N LEU A 279 9.01 12.37 0.21
CA LEU A 279 7.77 12.95 0.71
C LEU A 279 6.65 11.90 0.62
N ASP A 280 5.94 11.65 1.72
CA ASP A 280 4.89 10.61 1.78
C ASP A 280 3.53 11.15 1.31
N TYR A 281 3.40 11.34 -0.01
CA TYR A 281 2.17 11.84 -0.64
C TYR A 281 0.97 10.91 -0.42
N LYS A 282 1.17 9.60 -0.28
CA LYS A 282 0.08 8.67 0.07
C LYS A 282 -0.51 9.01 1.44
N ARG A 283 0.36 9.15 2.43
CA ARG A 283 -0.06 9.49 3.80
C ARG A 283 -0.71 10.86 3.88
N LEU A 284 -0.22 11.85 3.12
CA LEU A 284 -0.85 13.15 3.02
C LEU A 284 -2.28 13.02 2.44
N ALA A 285 -2.45 12.29 1.35
CA ALA A 285 -3.74 12.05 0.72
C ALA A 285 -4.73 11.35 1.67
N HIS A 286 -4.31 10.30 2.39
CA HIS A 286 -5.14 9.63 3.41
C HIS A 286 -5.63 10.59 4.50
N LYS A 287 -4.76 11.48 4.98
CA LYS A 287 -5.15 12.48 5.98
C LYS A 287 -6.14 13.51 5.43
N ILE A 288 -5.96 13.95 4.18
CA ILE A 288 -6.90 14.84 3.48
C ILE A 288 -8.27 14.17 3.37
N VAL A 289 -8.33 12.95 2.88
CA VAL A 289 -9.58 12.19 2.77
C VAL A 289 -10.27 12.07 4.12
N LYS A 290 -9.54 11.67 5.15
CA LYS A 290 -10.09 11.53 6.51
C LYS A 290 -10.69 12.85 7.03
N ALA A 291 -10.00 13.97 6.86
CA ALA A 291 -10.50 15.28 7.30
C ALA A 291 -11.74 15.71 6.50
N LEU A 292 -11.71 15.54 5.18
CA LEU A 292 -12.81 15.93 4.31
C LEU A 292 -14.05 15.05 4.52
N LEU A 293 -13.90 13.74 4.69
CA LEU A 293 -15.01 12.85 5.04
C LEU A 293 -15.63 13.19 6.40
N ALA A 294 -14.82 13.46 7.42
CA ALA A 294 -15.32 13.91 8.72
C ALA A 294 -16.16 15.20 8.58
N HIS A 295 -15.72 16.14 7.75
CA HIS A 295 -16.50 17.35 7.47
C HIS A 295 -17.81 17.03 6.73
N LEU A 296 -17.77 16.26 5.67
CA LEU A 296 -18.92 15.97 4.80
C LEU A 296 -19.97 15.09 5.48
N GLU A 297 -19.57 14.16 6.34
CA GLU A 297 -20.45 13.16 6.96
C GLU A 297 -20.95 13.57 8.35
N THR A 298 -20.10 14.25 9.14
CA THR A 298 -20.42 14.59 10.53
C THR A 298 -20.49 16.08 10.81
N GLY A 299 -20.18 16.94 9.84
CA GLY A 299 -20.13 18.39 10.02
C GLY A 299 -18.94 18.88 10.86
N THR A 300 -17.94 18.03 11.10
CA THR A 300 -16.70 18.44 11.79
C THR A 300 -16.00 19.55 11.00
N ALA A 301 -15.59 20.63 11.65
CA ALA A 301 -14.90 21.73 10.97
C ALA A 301 -13.62 21.23 10.28
N LEU A 302 -13.36 21.71 9.05
CA LEU A 302 -12.09 21.46 8.38
C LEU A 302 -10.96 22.17 9.14
N PRO A 303 -9.83 21.49 9.41
CA PRO A 303 -8.66 22.17 9.94
C PRO A 303 -8.14 23.19 8.89
N PRO A 304 -7.71 24.38 9.29
CA PRO A 304 -7.23 25.40 8.36
C PRO A 304 -5.94 24.96 7.64
N SER A 305 -5.17 24.07 8.26
CA SER A 305 -3.95 23.50 7.67
C SER A 305 -3.71 22.07 8.11
N LEU A 306 -3.11 21.29 7.20
CA LEU A 306 -2.65 19.93 7.41
C LEU A 306 -1.23 19.83 6.86
N PHE A 307 -0.25 20.22 7.68
CA PHE A 307 1.15 20.16 7.29
C PHE A 307 1.80 18.89 7.80
N MET A 308 2.57 18.25 6.92
CA MET A 308 3.28 17.03 7.23
C MET A 308 4.78 17.26 7.33
N GLU A 309 5.41 16.53 8.23
CA GLU A 309 6.87 16.46 8.28
C GLU A 309 7.42 15.73 7.05
N ASN A 310 8.60 16.14 6.63
CA ASN A 310 9.33 15.50 5.53
C ASN A 310 9.95 14.18 6.00
N ASN A 311 10.11 13.24 5.08
CA ASN A 311 10.81 11.98 5.36
C ASN A 311 12.34 12.15 5.28
N GLY A 312 12.83 13.19 4.58
CA GLY A 312 14.25 13.45 4.40
C GLY A 312 14.84 12.66 3.24
N PHE A 313 16.16 12.61 3.18
CA PHE A 313 16.84 11.83 2.14
C PHE A 313 16.60 10.33 2.34
N ARG A 314 16.33 9.64 1.22
CA ARG A 314 16.38 8.19 1.18
C ARG A 314 17.78 7.74 1.60
N ARG A 315 17.86 6.90 2.60
CA ARG A 315 19.16 6.34 3.00
C ARG A 315 19.64 5.40 1.92
N GLN A 316 20.73 5.80 1.24
CA GLN A 316 21.50 4.86 0.44
C GLN A 316 22.45 4.15 1.40
N VAL A 317 22.25 2.87 1.63
CA VAL A 317 23.28 2.06 2.26
C VAL A 317 24.38 1.85 1.20
N PRO A 318 25.62 2.30 1.43
CA PRO A 318 26.69 2.09 0.48
C PRO A 318 26.83 0.59 0.21
N VAL A 319 26.63 0.17 -1.02
CA VAL A 319 26.92 -1.20 -1.43
C VAL A 319 28.38 -1.23 -1.89
N PRO A 320 29.27 -1.90 -1.15
CA PRO A 320 30.66 -2.00 -1.56
C PRO A 320 30.75 -2.71 -2.92
N GLN A 321 31.44 -2.14 -3.88
CA GLN A 321 31.82 -2.87 -5.08
C GLN A 321 32.91 -3.88 -4.72
N LEU A 322 32.61 -5.15 -4.86
CA LEU A 322 33.52 -6.25 -4.58
C LEU A 322 34.08 -6.79 -5.90
N THR A 323 35.32 -7.21 -5.86
CA THR A 323 35.87 -8.06 -6.91
C THR A 323 35.23 -9.43 -6.80
N GLU A 324 34.66 -9.93 -7.91
CA GLU A 324 33.93 -11.21 -8.05
C GLU A 324 33.94 -12.13 -6.84
N SER A 325 32.83 -12.19 -6.11
CA SER A 325 32.67 -13.00 -4.90
C SER A 325 31.44 -13.86 -4.99
N THR A 326 31.55 -15.12 -4.62
CA THR A 326 30.42 -16.07 -4.59
C THR A 326 29.88 -16.22 -3.18
N LEU A 327 28.57 -16.12 -3.02
CA LEU A 327 27.83 -16.46 -1.80
C LEU A 327 26.87 -17.60 -2.05
N ARG A 328 26.70 -18.47 -1.06
CA ARG A 328 25.75 -19.59 -1.09
C ARG A 328 24.63 -19.36 -0.08
N MET A 329 23.40 -19.35 -0.55
CA MET A 329 22.23 -19.12 0.31
C MET A 329 21.26 -20.29 0.26
N LEU A 330 20.92 -20.80 1.45
CA LEU A 330 19.82 -21.75 1.62
C LEU A 330 18.51 -20.99 1.83
N THR A 331 17.49 -21.33 1.06
CA THR A 331 16.14 -20.73 1.14
C THR A 331 15.06 -21.74 0.74
N MET A 332 13.80 -21.34 0.86
CA MET A 332 12.66 -22.14 0.40
C MET A 332 11.97 -21.54 -0.82
N ALA A 333 11.17 -22.33 -1.49
CA ALA A 333 10.28 -21.88 -2.55
C ALA A 333 9.22 -20.93 -1.98
N SER A 334 9.27 -19.65 -2.38
CA SER A 334 8.36 -18.61 -1.93
C SER A 334 8.24 -17.50 -2.98
N PRO A 335 7.22 -16.62 -2.89
CA PRO A 335 7.16 -15.42 -3.73
C PRO A 335 8.42 -14.56 -3.63
N SER A 336 8.99 -14.38 -2.42
CA SER A 336 10.21 -13.62 -2.18
C SER A 336 11.43 -14.24 -2.87
N THR A 337 11.57 -15.57 -2.81
CA THR A 337 12.63 -16.29 -3.52
C THR A 337 12.47 -16.19 -5.04
N THR A 338 11.23 -16.18 -5.54
CA THR A 338 10.95 -15.97 -6.97
C THR A 338 11.34 -14.57 -7.41
N ALA A 339 11.05 -13.55 -6.59
CA ALA A 339 11.49 -12.17 -6.84
C ALA A 339 13.01 -12.05 -6.82
N LEU A 340 13.66 -12.59 -5.78
CA LEU A 340 15.13 -12.59 -5.66
C LEU A 340 15.80 -13.20 -6.90
N LYS A 341 15.31 -14.36 -7.37
CA LYS A 341 15.86 -15.00 -8.60
C LYS A 341 15.84 -14.09 -9.82
N ARG A 342 14.79 -13.26 -9.96
CA ARG A 342 14.70 -12.29 -11.07
C ARG A 342 15.69 -11.13 -10.92
N LEU A 343 16.09 -10.82 -9.71
CA LEU A 343 17.00 -9.72 -9.40
C LEU A 343 18.48 -10.14 -9.35
N LEU A 344 18.82 -11.44 -9.41
CA LEU A 344 20.21 -11.92 -9.40
C LEU A 344 21.10 -11.28 -10.47
N PRO A 345 20.66 -11.09 -11.74
CA PRO A 345 21.48 -10.41 -12.74
C PRO A 345 21.78 -8.96 -12.38
N HIS A 346 20.87 -8.28 -11.68
CA HIS A 346 21.08 -6.92 -11.18
C HIS A 346 22.06 -6.91 -10.00
N LEU A 347 21.94 -7.85 -9.07
CA LEU A 347 22.87 -8.03 -7.97
C LEU A 347 24.31 -8.18 -8.51
N GLU A 348 24.53 -9.13 -9.40
CA GLU A 348 25.84 -9.42 -9.97
C GLU A 348 26.42 -8.22 -10.70
N LYS A 349 25.60 -7.55 -11.55
CA LYS A 349 26.04 -6.35 -12.27
C LYS A 349 26.38 -5.16 -11.38
N SER A 350 25.62 -4.96 -10.28
CA SER A 350 25.76 -3.78 -9.41
C SER A 350 26.84 -3.96 -8.33
N THR A 351 27.07 -5.19 -7.87
CA THR A 351 27.94 -5.48 -6.72
C THR A 351 29.12 -6.39 -7.02
N GLY A 352 29.11 -7.13 -8.13
CA GLY A 352 30.06 -8.20 -8.43
C GLY A 352 29.80 -9.50 -7.62
N ILE A 353 28.69 -9.60 -6.89
CA ILE A 353 28.36 -10.79 -6.08
C ILE A 353 27.58 -11.78 -6.93
N HIS A 354 28.11 -12.99 -7.07
CA HIS A 354 27.40 -14.14 -7.61
C HIS A 354 26.71 -14.89 -6.47
N LEU A 355 25.36 -14.95 -6.45
CA LEU A 355 24.58 -15.61 -5.41
C LEU A 355 24.04 -16.95 -5.89
N GLU A 356 24.58 -18.04 -5.34
CA GLU A 356 24.10 -19.41 -5.56
C GLU A 356 22.94 -19.72 -4.59
N LEU A 357 21.73 -19.95 -5.13
CA LEU A 357 20.54 -20.26 -4.32
C LEU A 357 20.30 -21.77 -4.29
N THR A 358 20.33 -22.37 -3.12
CA THR A 358 19.73 -23.68 -2.85
C THR A 358 18.29 -23.47 -2.39
N VAL A 359 17.32 -23.82 -3.24
CA VAL A 359 15.89 -23.60 -2.98
C VAL A 359 15.22 -24.94 -2.70
N LEU A 360 14.73 -25.11 -1.48
CA LEU A 360 14.02 -26.31 -1.04
C LEU A 360 12.49 -26.11 -1.18
N PRO A 361 11.71 -27.20 -1.37
CA PRO A 361 10.27 -27.09 -1.61
C PRO A 361 9.49 -26.52 -0.44
N SER A 362 9.87 -26.85 0.80
CA SER A 362 9.10 -26.49 1.98
C SER A 362 9.97 -26.03 3.16
N LEU A 363 9.34 -25.41 4.15
CA LEU A 363 9.98 -25.09 5.44
C LEU A 363 10.51 -26.34 6.15
N ARG A 364 9.79 -27.44 6.06
CA ARG A 364 10.20 -28.70 6.65
C ARG A 364 11.53 -29.19 6.07
N ASP A 365 11.68 -29.15 4.75
CA ASP A 365 12.94 -29.55 4.10
C ASP A 365 14.11 -28.65 4.53
N VAL A 366 13.87 -27.36 4.67
CA VAL A 366 14.88 -26.41 5.20
C VAL A 366 15.27 -26.80 6.62
N TYR A 367 14.29 -27.06 7.48
CA TYR A 367 14.53 -27.46 8.86
C TYR A 367 15.33 -28.76 8.95
N GLU A 368 14.98 -29.78 8.16
CA GLU A 368 15.67 -31.08 8.11
C GLU A 368 17.12 -30.92 7.64
N VAL A 369 17.39 -30.08 6.63
CA VAL A 369 18.75 -29.78 6.18
C VAL A 369 19.56 -29.08 7.28
N ILE A 370 18.97 -28.11 7.98
CA ILE A 370 19.61 -27.40 9.08
C ILE A 370 19.93 -28.35 10.23
N GLN A 371 19.00 -29.23 10.61
CA GLN A 371 19.19 -30.18 11.69
C GLN A 371 20.25 -31.25 11.36
N SER A 372 20.33 -31.71 10.12
CA SER A 372 21.27 -32.74 9.70
C SER A 372 22.69 -32.23 9.42
N SER A 373 22.82 -31.01 8.92
CA SER A 373 24.08 -30.46 8.39
C SER A 373 24.53 -29.18 9.08
N GLY A 374 23.73 -28.61 10.00
CA GLY A 374 23.97 -27.29 10.55
C GLY A 374 23.96 -26.22 9.45
N SER A 375 24.88 -25.26 9.52
CA SER A 375 25.08 -24.27 8.46
C SER A 375 25.71 -24.88 7.21
N GLY A 376 26.31 -26.07 7.31
CA GLY A 376 26.92 -26.79 6.19
C GLY A 376 27.85 -25.90 5.37
N ARG A 377 27.60 -25.83 4.06
CA ARG A 377 28.35 -25.03 3.08
C ARG A 377 27.75 -23.66 2.77
N TYR A 378 26.69 -23.27 3.49
CA TYR A 378 25.97 -22.03 3.19
C TYR A 378 26.58 -20.85 3.96
N ASP A 379 26.69 -19.72 3.27
CA ASP A 379 27.12 -18.43 3.85
C ASP A 379 25.94 -17.69 4.48
N LEU A 380 24.76 -17.85 3.88
CA LEU A 380 23.49 -17.26 4.31
C LEU A 380 22.43 -18.35 4.44
N VAL A 381 21.59 -18.28 5.45
CA VAL A 381 20.43 -19.16 5.60
C VAL A 381 19.20 -18.33 5.87
N ARG A 382 18.17 -18.51 5.03
CA ARG A 382 16.81 -18.04 5.32
C ARG A 382 16.11 -19.12 6.16
N MET A 383 15.67 -18.76 7.34
CA MET A 383 14.88 -19.64 8.20
C MET A 383 13.57 -18.97 8.62
N ASP A 384 12.65 -19.75 9.17
CA ASP A 384 11.40 -19.21 9.74
C ASP A 384 11.69 -18.47 11.05
N VAL A 385 11.00 -17.36 11.27
CA VAL A 385 11.14 -16.54 12.50
C VAL A 385 10.81 -17.35 13.76
N ALA A 386 9.91 -18.33 13.66
CA ALA A 386 9.54 -19.19 14.79
C ALA A 386 10.69 -20.08 15.31
N TRP A 387 11.77 -20.24 14.54
CA TRP A 387 12.93 -21.06 14.93
C TRP A 387 14.06 -20.24 15.54
N MET A 388 13.89 -18.94 15.72
CA MET A 388 14.93 -18.03 16.21
C MET A 388 15.55 -18.50 17.54
N ASP A 389 14.71 -18.77 18.54
CA ASP A 389 15.20 -19.16 19.87
C ASP A 389 15.90 -20.53 19.89
N GLU A 390 15.52 -21.43 18.98
CA GLU A 390 16.11 -22.77 18.90
C GLU A 390 17.41 -22.80 18.10
N LEU A 391 17.45 -22.08 16.97
CA LEU A 391 18.47 -22.29 15.96
C LEU A 391 19.45 -21.12 15.76
N ALA A 392 19.06 -19.89 16.09
CA ALA A 392 19.85 -18.73 15.72
C ALA A 392 21.26 -18.77 16.31
N GLU A 393 21.39 -19.08 17.59
CA GLU A 393 22.70 -19.17 18.25
C GLU A 393 23.57 -20.29 17.67
N LYS A 394 22.99 -21.38 17.25
CA LYS A 394 23.72 -22.53 16.68
C LYS A 394 24.24 -22.24 15.27
N LEU A 395 23.44 -21.52 14.47
CA LEU A 395 23.69 -21.34 13.04
C LEU A 395 24.47 -20.07 12.72
N PHE A 396 24.15 -18.97 13.39
CA PHE A 396 24.54 -17.65 12.94
C PHE A 396 25.64 -17.02 13.80
N ARG A 397 26.40 -16.12 13.17
CA ARG A 397 27.23 -15.18 13.90
C ARG A 397 26.39 -14.12 14.55
N PRO A 398 26.65 -13.75 15.81
CA PRO A 398 26.07 -12.53 16.37
C PRO A 398 26.41 -11.32 15.50
N LEU A 399 25.43 -10.50 15.14
CA LEU A 399 25.64 -9.34 14.26
C LEU A 399 26.69 -8.37 14.82
N ARG A 400 26.77 -8.21 16.15
CA ARG A 400 27.79 -7.38 16.84
C ARG A 400 29.25 -7.81 16.58
N GLN A 401 29.48 -9.05 16.12
CA GLN A 401 30.81 -9.56 15.79
C GLN A 401 31.20 -9.25 14.35
N ILE A 402 30.29 -8.70 13.55
CA ILE A 402 30.54 -8.35 12.16
C ILE A 402 30.53 -6.81 12.07
N PRO A 403 31.68 -6.18 11.70
CA PRO A 403 31.76 -4.72 11.59
C PRO A 403 30.88 -4.21 10.45
N PHE A 404 29.71 -3.70 10.78
CA PHE A 404 28.74 -3.20 9.82
C PHE A 404 27.70 -2.31 10.52
N ASP A 405 27.08 -1.34 9.82
CA ASP A 405 26.03 -0.49 10.35
C ASP A 405 24.67 -1.21 10.38
N TRP A 406 24.51 -2.13 11.31
CA TRP A 406 23.29 -2.90 11.50
C TRP A 406 22.10 -2.04 11.91
N ASP A 407 22.31 -1.00 12.71
CA ASP A 407 21.22 -0.11 13.13
C ASP A 407 20.72 0.72 11.95
N GLY A 408 21.62 1.19 11.08
CA GLY A 408 21.26 1.85 9.83
C GLY A 408 20.49 0.96 8.86
N LEU A 409 20.86 -0.32 8.74
CA LEU A 409 20.14 -1.29 7.91
C LEU A 409 18.75 -1.56 8.49
N LEU A 410 18.64 -1.86 9.78
CA LEU A 410 17.37 -2.21 10.44
C LEU A 410 16.40 -1.02 10.55
N ALA A 411 16.92 0.21 10.56
CA ALA A 411 16.07 1.40 10.52
C ALA A 411 15.22 1.53 9.23
N GLN A 412 15.51 0.71 8.21
CA GLN A 412 14.72 0.64 6.97
C GLN A 412 13.53 -0.33 7.10
N THR A 413 13.48 -1.14 8.15
CA THR A 413 12.36 -2.05 8.42
C THR A 413 11.27 -1.37 9.23
N LEU A 414 10.04 -1.92 9.16
CA LEU A 414 8.96 -1.46 10.03
C LEU A 414 9.30 -1.81 11.49
N PRO A 415 9.00 -0.91 12.46
CA PRO A 415 9.31 -1.12 13.88
C PRO A 415 8.73 -2.43 14.45
N GLU A 416 7.60 -2.88 13.92
CA GLU A 416 6.92 -4.11 14.31
C GLU A 416 7.73 -5.38 14.06
N PHE A 417 8.71 -5.32 13.14
CA PHE A 417 9.63 -6.42 12.82
C PHE A 417 11.00 -6.28 13.52
N GLY A 418 11.06 -5.53 14.62
CA GLY A 418 12.29 -5.29 15.37
C GLY A 418 12.86 -6.53 16.05
N ASP A 419 12.89 -6.53 17.38
CA ASP A 419 13.59 -7.55 18.17
C ASP A 419 13.11 -8.98 17.92
N SER A 420 11.81 -9.20 17.67
CA SER A 420 11.26 -10.55 17.40
C SER A 420 11.81 -11.20 16.13
N TYR A 421 12.29 -10.41 15.15
CA TYR A 421 12.90 -10.90 13.91
C TYR A 421 14.42 -10.82 13.89
N THR A 422 15.02 -10.26 14.91
CA THR A 422 16.48 -10.05 14.91
C THR A 422 17.18 -10.73 16.06
N THR A 423 16.49 -10.96 17.20
CA THR A 423 17.08 -11.27 18.49
C THR A 423 16.64 -12.64 19.02
N ALA A 424 17.62 -13.43 19.50
CA ALA A 424 17.40 -14.62 20.30
C ALA A 424 18.28 -14.53 21.55
N GLY A 425 17.74 -14.84 22.73
CA GLY A 425 18.47 -14.75 24.00
C GLY A 425 19.14 -13.38 24.27
N GLY A 426 18.52 -12.29 23.80
CA GLY A 426 19.05 -10.93 23.96
C GLY A 426 20.20 -10.56 23.01
N THR A 427 20.54 -11.41 22.05
CA THR A 427 21.59 -11.17 21.05
C THR A 427 21.00 -11.13 19.65
N ARG A 428 21.39 -10.13 18.84
CA ARG A 428 20.96 -10.01 17.43
C ARG A 428 21.79 -10.96 16.56
N PHE A 429 21.09 -11.81 15.78
CA PHE A 429 21.68 -12.79 14.86
C PHE A 429 21.25 -12.63 13.41
N CYS A 430 20.05 -12.09 13.19
CA CYS A 430 19.39 -12.08 11.89
C CYS A 430 18.88 -10.69 11.53
N VAL A 431 18.50 -10.55 10.27
CA VAL A 431 17.69 -9.44 9.77
C VAL A 431 16.40 -9.97 9.17
N PRO A 432 15.28 -9.22 9.18
CA PRO A 432 14.03 -9.63 8.52
C PRO A 432 14.28 -9.87 7.02
N TYR A 433 13.74 -10.95 6.45
CA TYR A 433 13.91 -11.26 5.02
C TYR A 433 12.59 -11.11 4.26
N ASP A 434 11.57 -11.84 4.68
CA ASP A 434 10.22 -11.79 4.12
C ASP A 434 9.18 -11.82 5.25
N PRO A 435 9.21 -10.79 6.14
CA PRO A 435 8.30 -10.74 7.27
C PRO A 435 6.85 -10.69 6.78
N SER A 436 5.97 -11.35 7.51
CA SER A 436 4.58 -11.49 7.14
C SER A 436 3.67 -11.49 8.35
N THR A 437 2.41 -11.10 8.15
CA THR A 437 1.34 -11.22 9.14
C THR A 437 0.11 -11.81 8.49
N GLN A 438 -0.79 -12.38 9.28
CA GLN A 438 -2.06 -12.87 8.75
C GLN A 438 -3.02 -11.73 8.48
N LEU A 439 -3.77 -11.85 7.39
CA LEU A 439 -4.94 -11.05 7.07
C LEU A 439 -6.10 -11.96 6.65
N MET A 440 -7.30 -11.47 6.81
CA MET A 440 -8.49 -12.06 6.21
C MET A 440 -8.71 -11.47 4.83
N PHE A 441 -8.88 -12.36 3.82
CA PHE A 441 -9.33 -12.00 2.49
C PHE A 441 -10.75 -12.52 2.27
N TYR A 442 -11.57 -11.76 1.55
CA TYR A 442 -12.97 -12.12 1.32
C TYR A 442 -13.46 -11.65 -0.05
N ARG A 443 -14.49 -12.27 -0.55
CA ARG A 443 -15.18 -11.92 -1.79
C ARG A 443 -16.04 -10.66 -1.56
N ARG A 444 -15.44 -9.49 -1.80
CA ARG A 444 -16.12 -8.20 -1.65
C ARG A 444 -17.40 -8.09 -2.49
N ASP A 445 -17.42 -8.69 -3.67
CA ASP A 445 -18.59 -8.75 -4.54
C ASP A 445 -19.75 -9.49 -3.85
N LEU A 446 -19.51 -10.61 -3.18
CA LEU A 446 -20.55 -11.36 -2.44
C LEU A 446 -21.07 -10.60 -1.21
N PHE A 447 -20.16 -9.96 -0.46
CA PHE A 447 -20.52 -9.20 0.73
C PHE A 447 -21.31 -7.91 0.41
N ARG A 448 -21.14 -7.37 -0.80
CA ARG A 448 -21.84 -6.17 -1.26
C ARG A 448 -23.13 -6.48 -2.04
N ASP A 449 -23.34 -7.72 -2.41
CA ASP A 449 -24.53 -8.11 -3.17
C ASP A 449 -25.79 -7.94 -2.33
N PRO A 450 -26.78 -7.14 -2.78
CA PRO A 450 -28.00 -6.88 -2.03
C PRO A 450 -28.81 -8.13 -1.74
N THR A 451 -28.75 -9.13 -2.62
CA THR A 451 -29.49 -10.40 -2.48
C THR A 451 -28.93 -11.21 -1.31
N TYR A 452 -27.60 -11.40 -1.27
CA TYR A 452 -26.97 -12.15 -0.18
C TYR A 452 -27.05 -11.41 1.14
N ARG A 453 -26.93 -10.08 1.16
CA ARG A 453 -27.15 -9.28 2.35
C ARG A 453 -28.56 -9.46 2.90
N ARG A 454 -29.56 -9.43 2.03
CA ARG A 454 -30.95 -9.63 2.43
C ARG A 454 -31.20 -11.05 2.92
N MET A 455 -30.73 -12.07 2.21
CA MET A 455 -30.84 -13.47 2.64
C MET A 455 -30.19 -13.70 4.01
N TYR A 456 -29.01 -13.16 4.22
CA TYR A 456 -28.30 -13.27 5.50
C TYR A 456 -29.11 -12.63 6.62
N PHE A 457 -29.65 -11.43 6.39
CA PHE A 457 -30.51 -10.75 7.36
C PHE A 457 -31.79 -11.54 7.66
N GLU A 458 -32.40 -12.15 6.70
CA GLU A 458 -33.60 -12.97 6.89
C GLU A 458 -33.35 -14.21 7.75
N ILE A 459 -32.17 -14.82 7.61
CA ILE A 459 -31.78 -16.01 8.37
C ILE A 459 -31.31 -15.64 9.78
N TYR A 460 -30.39 -14.67 9.90
CA TYR A 460 -29.69 -14.43 11.15
C TYR A 460 -30.15 -13.17 11.90
N ARG A 461 -31.00 -12.32 11.31
CA ARG A 461 -31.43 -11.02 11.85
C ARG A 461 -30.26 -10.08 12.14
N ARG A 462 -29.19 -10.20 11.36
CA ARG A 462 -27.97 -9.39 11.43
C ARG A 462 -27.57 -8.95 10.02
N GLU A 463 -26.90 -7.83 9.93
CA GLU A 463 -26.32 -7.38 8.64
C GLU A 463 -25.13 -8.28 8.24
N LEU A 464 -24.97 -8.49 6.92
CA LEU A 464 -23.79 -9.17 6.39
C LEU A 464 -22.65 -8.15 6.31
N GLU A 465 -21.80 -8.18 7.29
CA GLU A 465 -20.63 -7.30 7.45
C GLU A 465 -19.34 -8.13 7.51
N VAL A 466 -18.20 -7.45 7.41
CA VAL A 466 -16.89 -8.09 7.58
C VAL A 466 -16.77 -8.58 9.03
N PRO A 467 -16.48 -9.87 9.29
CA PRO A 467 -16.51 -10.44 10.62
C PRO A 467 -15.41 -9.86 11.51
N GLY A 468 -15.80 -9.40 12.70
CA GLY A 468 -14.89 -8.91 13.73
C GLY A 468 -14.44 -9.99 14.73
N SER A 469 -15.08 -11.17 14.73
CA SER A 469 -14.77 -12.31 15.59
C SER A 469 -14.75 -13.61 14.78
N PHE A 470 -14.10 -14.66 15.30
CA PHE A 470 -14.17 -15.98 14.68
C PHE A 470 -15.56 -16.64 14.80
N GLU A 471 -16.37 -16.25 15.76
CA GLU A 471 -17.78 -16.66 15.82
C GLU A 471 -18.58 -16.10 14.65
N ASP A 472 -18.43 -14.80 14.34
CA ASP A 472 -19.08 -14.17 13.20
C ASP A 472 -18.50 -14.72 11.89
N TYR A 473 -17.19 -14.97 11.83
CA TYR A 473 -16.53 -15.60 10.70
C TYR A 473 -17.16 -16.97 10.36
N ASN A 474 -17.33 -17.84 11.37
CA ASN A 474 -17.91 -19.15 11.18
C ASN A 474 -19.39 -19.07 10.77
N ARG A 475 -20.16 -18.12 11.34
CA ARG A 475 -21.56 -17.89 10.96
C ARG A 475 -21.67 -17.49 9.48
N ILE A 476 -20.80 -16.59 9.00
CA ILE A 476 -20.76 -16.15 7.61
C ILE A 476 -20.23 -17.29 6.72
N ALA A 477 -19.22 -18.03 7.17
CA ALA A 477 -18.73 -19.20 6.45
C ALA A 477 -19.84 -20.25 6.27
N GLY A 478 -20.64 -20.51 7.31
CA GLY A 478 -21.81 -21.40 7.22
C GLY A 478 -22.83 -20.91 6.19
N PHE A 479 -23.12 -19.61 6.18
CA PHE A 479 -24.03 -19.01 5.19
C PHE A 479 -23.53 -19.18 3.74
N PHE A 480 -22.23 -19.07 3.49
CA PHE A 480 -21.63 -19.24 2.18
C PHE A 480 -21.20 -20.68 1.88
N THR A 481 -21.49 -21.65 2.72
CA THR A 481 -21.21 -23.08 2.44
C THR A 481 -22.43 -23.75 1.80
N ARG A 482 -22.30 -24.19 0.55
CA ARG A 482 -23.44 -24.72 -0.23
C ARG A 482 -24.13 -25.93 0.39
N SER A 483 -23.36 -26.79 1.09
CA SER A 483 -23.95 -27.95 1.79
C SER A 483 -24.79 -27.56 3.02
N LEU A 484 -24.63 -26.36 3.55
CA LEU A 484 -25.40 -25.80 4.67
C LEU A 484 -26.46 -24.81 4.21
N ASN A 485 -26.19 -24.09 3.11
CA ASN A 485 -27.11 -23.17 2.45
C ASN A 485 -27.10 -23.40 0.94
N PRO A 486 -28.05 -24.14 0.38
CA PRO A 486 -28.12 -24.45 -1.04
C PRO A 486 -28.14 -23.23 -1.98
N ALA A 487 -28.55 -22.06 -1.46
CA ALA A 487 -28.54 -20.81 -2.21
C ALA A 487 -27.18 -20.09 -2.24
N SER A 488 -26.15 -20.67 -1.64
CA SER A 488 -24.80 -20.11 -1.68
C SER A 488 -24.24 -20.06 -3.11
N PRO A 489 -23.66 -18.92 -3.53
CA PRO A 489 -23.04 -18.76 -4.85
C PRO A 489 -21.72 -19.52 -4.98
N VAL A 490 -21.10 -19.90 -3.85
CA VAL A 490 -19.83 -20.60 -3.79
C VAL A 490 -19.98 -21.96 -3.12
N GLN A 491 -19.00 -22.84 -3.32
CA GLN A 491 -19.04 -24.20 -2.78
C GLN A 491 -18.78 -24.20 -1.27
N TYR A 492 -17.81 -23.41 -0.82
CA TYR A 492 -17.33 -23.36 0.55
C TYR A 492 -17.39 -21.93 1.11
N GLY A 493 -17.68 -21.82 2.39
CA GLY A 493 -17.65 -20.51 3.06
C GLY A 493 -16.25 -19.98 3.31
N THR A 494 -15.30 -20.90 3.45
CA THR A 494 -13.90 -20.55 3.72
C THR A 494 -12.96 -21.66 3.24
N THR A 495 -11.69 -21.34 3.12
CA THR A 495 -10.60 -22.30 3.16
C THR A 495 -10.01 -22.38 4.55
N VAL A 496 -9.32 -23.45 4.88
CA VAL A 496 -8.72 -23.64 6.20
C VAL A 496 -7.38 -24.36 6.09
N ALA A 497 -6.39 -23.88 6.84
CA ALA A 497 -5.09 -24.54 6.92
C ALA A 497 -5.15 -25.67 7.96
N ILE A 498 -5.22 -26.90 7.49
CA ILE A 498 -5.13 -28.10 8.33
C ILE A 498 -4.22 -29.13 7.66
N GLY A 499 -3.25 -29.63 8.37
CA GLY A 499 -2.29 -30.57 7.81
C GLY A 499 -1.25 -31.02 8.82
N ASN A 500 -0.17 -30.29 8.92
CA ASN A 500 0.97 -30.64 9.75
C ASN A 500 1.16 -29.66 10.94
N VAL A 501 2.22 -29.91 11.71
CA VAL A 501 2.59 -29.10 12.90
C VAL A 501 2.99 -27.66 12.57
N VAL A 502 3.18 -27.32 11.29
CA VAL A 502 3.54 -25.97 10.84
C VAL A 502 2.31 -25.16 10.49
N VAL A 503 1.38 -25.72 9.70
CA VAL A 503 0.22 -24.98 9.18
C VAL A 503 -0.96 -24.92 10.16
N SER A 504 -1.25 -26.04 10.85
CA SER A 504 -2.42 -26.11 11.76
C SER A 504 -2.37 -25.10 12.92
N PRO A 505 -1.22 -24.81 13.55
CA PRO A 505 -1.15 -23.77 14.59
C PRO A 505 -1.54 -22.37 14.09
N SER A 506 -1.35 -22.07 12.82
CA SER A 506 -1.71 -20.77 12.25
C SER A 506 -3.23 -20.50 12.27
N GLU A 507 -4.03 -21.54 12.35
CA GLU A 507 -5.48 -21.44 12.51
C GLU A 507 -5.90 -21.44 13.99
N PHE A 508 -5.26 -22.27 14.80
CA PHE A 508 -5.63 -22.45 16.20
C PHE A 508 -5.25 -21.25 17.07
N LEU A 509 -4.02 -20.72 16.90
CA LEU A 509 -3.46 -19.71 17.78
C LEU A 509 -4.21 -18.36 17.76
N PRO A 510 -4.59 -17.80 16.59
CA PRO A 510 -5.40 -16.58 16.57
C PRO A 510 -6.72 -16.73 17.32
N ARG A 511 -7.35 -17.91 17.23
CA ARG A 511 -8.60 -18.23 17.95
C ARG A 511 -8.37 -18.34 19.45
N LEU A 512 -7.25 -18.95 19.85
CA LEU A 512 -6.85 -19.03 21.26
C LEU A 512 -6.61 -17.64 21.85
N PHE A 513 -5.88 -16.80 21.13
CA PHE A 513 -5.55 -15.45 21.57
C PHE A 513 -6.75 -14.50 21.56
N GLU A 514 -7.70 -14.68 20.65
CA GLU A 514 -8.99 -13.99 20.67
C GLU A 514 -9.75 -14.25 22.00
N GLN A 515 -9.71 -15.50 22.50
CA GLN A 515 -10.34 -15.86 23.76
C GLN A 515 -9.54 -15.44 25.01
N GLY A 516 -8.42 -14.71 24.82
CA GLY A 516 -7.51 -14.35 25.93
C GLY A 516 -6.63 -15.49 26.43
N GLY A 517 -6.64 -16.64 25.74
CA GLY A 517 -5.82 -17.79 26.07
C GLY A 517 -4.32 -17.55 25.81
N ARG A 518 -3.48 -18.38 26.41
CA ARG A 518 -2.02 -18.34 26.29
C ARG A 518 -1.49 -19.74 26.08
N LEU A 519 -0.38 -19.86 25.31
CA LEU A 519 0.33 -21.14 25.14
C LEU A 519 1.13 -21.53 26.38
N PHE A 520 1.75 -20.55 27.03
CA PHE A 520 2.64 -20.78 28.17
C PHE A 520 2.08 -20.13 29.43
N ASN A 521 2.21 -20.82 30.55
CA ASN A 521 1.94 -20.23 31.84
C ASN A 521 3.13 -19.37 32.35
N SER A 522 2.98 -18.76 33.51
CA SER A 522 4.01 -17.93 34.14
C SER A 522 5.35 -18.66 34.45
N ARG A 523 5.36 -20.00 34.39
CA ARG A 523 6.54 -20.85 34.57
C ARG A 523 7.13 -21.35 33.24
N GLY A 524 6.68 -20.82 32.10
CA GLY A 524 7.14 -21.21 30.76
C GLY A 524 6.69 -22.60 30.31
N ARG A 525 5.71 -23.23 30.98
CA ARG A 525 5.18 -24.54 30.57
C ARG A 525 3.97 -24.37 29.66
N ILE A 526 3.89 -25.21 28.62
CA ILE A 526 2.75 -25.24 27.71
C ILE A 526 1.47 -25.56 28.48
N THR A 527 0.42 -24.78 28.25
CA THR A 527 -0.88 -24.91 28.93
C THR A 527 -1.99 -24.75 27.89
N VAL A 528 -2.35 -25.87 27.26
CA VAL A 528 -3.42 -25.89 26.23
C VAL A 528 -4.70 -26.60 26.71
N ASN A 529 -4.74 -27.10 27.97
CA ASN A 529 -5.93 -27.68 28.55
C ASN A 529 -6.68 -26.64 29.39
N THR A 530 -7.25 -25.66 28.70
CA THR A 530 -8.00 -24.56 29.32
C THR A 530 -9.34 -24.36 28.60
N PRO A 531 -10.34 -23.71 29.25
CA PRO A 531 -11.63 -23.41 28.62
C PRO A 531 -11.46 -22.60 27.31
N GLU A 532 -10.52 -21.65 27.28
CA GLU A 532 -10.21 -20.81 26.12
C GLU A 532 -9.69 -21.68 24.96
N ALA A 533 -8.79 -22.60 25.25
CA ALA A 533 -8.25 -23.52 24.25
C ALA A 533 -9.32 -24.48 23.71
N LEU A 534 -10.21 -24.95 24.57
CA LEU A 534 -11.35 -25.77 24.15
C LEU A 534 -12.31 -25.00 23.26
N THR A 535 -12.58 -23.73 23.58
CA THR A 535 -13.42 -22.83 22.76
C THR A 535 -12.77 -22.57 21.42
N ALA A 536 -11.47 -22.27 21.39
CA ALA A 536 -10.70 -22.08 20.17
C ALA A 536 -10.72 -23.32 19.26
N LEU A 537 -10.58 -24.51 19.85
CA LEU A 537 -10.61 -25.78 19.10
C LEU A 537 -12.00 -26.08 18.53
N LYS A 538 -13.07 -25.81 19.29
CA LYS A 538 -14.45 -25.95 18.79
C LYS A 538 -14.70 -25.01 17.62
N ASN A 539 -14.27 -23.75 17.74
CA ASN A 539 -14.38 -22.75 16.70
C ASN A 539 -13.59 -23.17 15.44
N TYR A 540 -12.37 -23.67 15.60
CA TYR A 540 -11.58 -24.19 14.49
C TYR A 540 -12.26 -25.36 13.77
N ARG A 541 -12.86 -26.30 14.52
CA ARG A 541 -13.65 -27.40 13.98
C ARG A 541 -14.86 -26.92 13.17
N GLU A 542 -15.52 -25.86 13.62
CA GLU A 542 -16.64 -25.24 12.90
C GLU A 542 -16.15 -24.61 11.57
N THR A 543 -15.02 -23.91 11.60
CA THR A 543 -14.38 -23.40 10.37
C THR A 543 -14.08 -24.52 9.38
N TYR A 544 -13.50 -25.64 9.88
CA TYR A 544 -13.20 -26.80 9.07
C TYR A 544 -14.46 -27.41 8.41
N ALA A 545 -15.59 -27.41 9.10
CA ALA A 545 -16.86 -27.90 8.54
C ALA A 545 -17.37 -27.04 7.36
N CYS A 546 -16.93 -25.80 7.26
CA CYS A 546 -17.30 -24.86 6.18
C CYS A 546 -16.27 -24.81 5.03
N SER A 547 -15.26 -25.68 5.04
CA SER A 547 -14.20 -25.77 4.04
C SER A 547 -14.34 -27.04 3.16
N ASP A 548 -13.42 -27.19 2.23
CA ASP A 548 -13.31 -28.41 1.39
C ASP A 548 -12.89 -29.66 2.15
N ARG A 549 -12.50 -29.52 3.41
CA ARG A 549 -12.04 -30.59 4.31
C ARG A 549 -10.79 -31.32 3.83
N THR A 550 -10.06 -30.72 2.90
CA THR A 550 -8.80 -31.28 2.40
C THR A 550 -7.67 -30.92 3.37
N VAL A 551 -6.74 -31.87 3.54
CA VAL A 551 -5.51 -31.62 4.30
C VAL A 551 -4.51 -30.91 3.39
N HIS A 552 -4.04 -29.75 3.84
CA HIS A 552 -3.09 -28.92 3.11
C HIS A 552 -1.78 -28.77 3.89
N ASP A 553 -0.69 -29.24 3.32
CA ASP A 553 0.63 -29.18 3.96
C ASP A 553 1.33 -27.82 3.83
N ILE A 554 0.84 -26.97 2.94
CA ILE A 554 1.38 -25.63 2.68
C ILE A 554 0.26 -24.63 2.43
N TRP A 555 0.47 -23.38 2.83
CA TRP A 555 -0.52 -22.31 2.65
C TRP A 555 -0.87 -21.99 1.20
N LYS A 556 0.02 -22.30 0.24
CA LYS A 556 -0.28 -22.12 -1.19
C LYS A 556 -1.52 -22.92 -1.59
N ASN A 557 -1.61 -24.19 -1.17
CA ASN A 557 -2.73 -25.06 -1.50
C ASN A 557 -4.04 -24.60 -0.83
N VAL A 558 -3.94 -24.05 0.39
CA VAL A 558 -5.09 -23.43 1.08
C VAL A 558 -5.67 -22.29 0.25
N LEU A 559 -4.80 -21.52 -0.42
CA LEU A 559 -5.23 -20.39 -1.24
C LEU A 559 -5.85 -20.79 -2.58
N GLU A 560 -5.51 -21.94 -3.14
CA GLU A 560 -6.01 -22.35 -4.46
C GLU A 560 -7.54 -22.37 -4.49
N GLY A 561 -8.20 -22.96 -3.47
CA GLY A 561 -9.66 -22.98 -3.36
C GLY A 561 -10.32 -21.60 -3.13
N PHE A 562 -9.56 -20.61 -2.68
CA PHE A 562 -10.03 -19.22 -2.65
C PHE A 562 -9.76 -18.51 -3.97
N ALA A 563 -8.59 -18.70 -4.57
CA ALA A 563 -8.18 -18.06 -5.82
C ALA A 563 -9.00 -18.52 -7.03
N ASP A 564 -9.47 -19.79 -7.05
CA ASP A 564 -10.37 -20.31 -8.09
C ASP A 564 -11.83 -19.84 -7.93
N GLY A 565 -12.17 -19.21 -6.80
CA GLY A 565 -13.50 -18.71 -6.52
C GLY A 565 -14.44 -19.70 -5.82
N SER A 566 -13.96 -20.88 -5.42
CA SER A 566 -14.76 -21.89 -4.73
C SER A 566 -15.14 -21.50 -3.30
N ALA A 567 -14.37 -20.59 -2.67
CA ALA A 567 -14.59 -20.13 -1.30
C ALA A 567 -14.89 -18.62 -1.20
N ALA A 568 -15.66 -18.24 -0.16
CA ALA A 568 -16.02 -16.84 0.09
C ALA A 568 -14.96 -16.05 0.88
N MET A 569 -14.23 -16.72 1.78
CA MET A 569 -13.25 -16.11 2.68
C MET A 569 -12.03 -17.01 2.87
N THR A 570 -10.94 -16.41 3.33
CA THR A 570 -9.73 -17.11 3.80
C THR A 570 -8.95 -16.26 4.79
N VAL A 571 -8.24 -16.88 5.72
CA VAL A 571 -7.25 -16.22 6.59
C VAL A 571 -5.88 -16.79 6.27
N VAL A 572 -4.97 -15.95 5.82
CA VAL A 572 -3.66 -16.39 5.34
C VAL A 572 -2.61 -15.31 5.51
N PHE A 573 -1.33 -15.68 5.46
CA PHE A 573 -0.21 -14.75 5.53
C PHE A 573 -0.14 -13.85 4.29
N ILE A 574 0.12 -12.55 4.51
CA ILE A 574 0.09 -11.50 3.49
C ILE A 574 1.09 -11.72 2.33
N ASN A 575 2.20 -12.40 2.57
CA ASN A 575 3.18 -12.73 1.53
C ASN A 575 2.59 -13.58 0.40
N TYR A 576 1.46 -14.27 0.64
CA TYR A 576 0.72 -15.01 -0.39
C TYR A 576 -0.32 -14.16 -1.14
N ALA A 577 -0.55 -12.90 -0.75
CA ALA A 577 -1.52 -12.01 -1.39
C ALA A 577 -1.26 -11.85 -2.91
N SER A 578 0.02 -11.84 -3.32
CA SER A 578 0.39 -11.76 -4.74
C SER A 578 -0.23 -12.87 -5.58
N HIS A 579 -0.48 -14.06 -4.99
CA HIS A 579 -1.09 -15.19 -5.68
C HIS A 579 -2.57 -14.93 -6.01
N ILE A 580 -3.33 -14.42 -5.04
CA ILE A 580 -4.77 -14.13 -5.20
C ILE A 580 -5.06 -12.82 -5.93
N LEU A 581 -4.12 -11.90 -5.97
CA LEU A 581 -4.25 -10.62 -6.68
C LEU A 581 -3.86 -10.73 -8.17
N ASN A 582 -3.14 -11.78 -8.54
CA ASN A 582 -2.68 -11.97 -9.92
C ASN A 582 -3.80 -12.55 -10.80
N SER A 583 -4.26 -11.77 -11.78
CA SER A 583 -5.33 -12.16 -12.70
C SER A 583 -5.03 -13.40 -13.57
N LYS A 584 -3.75 -13.80 -13.70
CA LYS A 584 -3.35 -15.02 -14.39
C LYS A 584 -3.48 -16.29 -13.52
N MET A 585 -3.54 -16.11 -12.19
CA MET A 585 -3.54 -17.19 -11.21
C MET A 585 -4.83 -17.26 -10.41
N SER A 586 -5.67 -16.21 -10.48
CA SER A 586 -6.87 -16.08 -9.67
C SER A 586 -8.07 -15.62 -10.52
N SER A 587 -9.16 -16.37 -10.46
CA SER A 587 -10.44 -16.03 -11.13
C SER A 587 -11.19 -14.91 -10.43
N ILE A 588 -10.77 -14.55 -9.22
CA ILE A 588 -11.41 -13.55 -8.35
C ILE A 588 -10.59 -12.26 -8.21
N ALA A 589 -9.51 -12.12 -8.96
CA ALA A 589 -8.74 -10.87 -9.01
C ALA A 589 -9.67 -9.68 -9.30
N GLY A 590 -9.56 -8.61 -8.53
CA GLY A 590 -10.45 -7.43 -8.61
C GLY A 590 -11.78 -7.53 -7.82
N LYS A 591 -12.15 -8.74 -7.33
CA LYS A 591 -13.37 -8.95 -6.51
C LYS A 591 -13.07 -9.05 -5.01
N LEU A 592 -11.85 -8.75 -4.61
CA LEU A 592 -11.35 -8.98 -3.26
C LEU A 592 -11.57 -7.79 -2.33
N GLY A 593 -11.82 -8.11 -1.07
CA GLY A 593 -11.62 -7.25 0.08
C GLY A 593 -10.62 -7.88 1.03
N PHE A 594 -10.02 -7.08 1.89
CA PHE A 594 -9.14 -7.54 2.95
C PHE A 594 -9.51 -6.83 4.26
N ALA A 595 -9.25 -7.49 5.36
CA ALA A 595 -9.55 -7.00 6.71
C ALA A 595 -8.56 -7.58 7.74
N PRO A 596 -8.47 -7.01 8.93
CA PRO A 596 -7.80 -7.66 10.04
C PRO A 596 -8.32 -9.09 10.26
N VAL A 597 -7.48 -9.95 10.81
CA VAL A 597 -7.91 -11.28 11.26
C VAL A 597 -9.06 -11.15 12.27
N PRO A 598 -10.12 -11.96 12.18
CA PRO A 598 -11.18 -11.96 13.18
C PRO A 598 -10.59 -12.06 14.60
N GLY A 599 -11.14 -11.27 15.54
CA GLY A 599 -10.59 -11.15 16.91
C GLY A 599 -9.36 -10.25 17.03
N GLY A 600 -8.80 -9.74 15.93
CA GLY A 600 -7.67 -8.78 15.94
C GLY A 600 -6.37 -9.32 16.51
N LYS A 601 -6.16 -10.65 16.46
CA LYS A 601 -4.97 -11.34 17.00
C LYS A 601 -4.24 -12.12 15.89
N PRO A 602 -3.68 -11.45 14.87
CA PRO A 602 -2.93 -12.13 13.81
C PRO A 602 -1.64 -12.74 14.35
N LEU A 603 -1.17 -13.79 13.71
CA LEU A 603 0.18 -14.26 13.90
C LEU A 603 1.13 -13.48 12.98
N SER A 604 2.29 -13.14 13.52
CA SER A 604 3.46 -12.76 12.75
C SER A 604 4.19 -14.02 12.30
N GLY A 605 4.69 -14.00 11.06
CA GLY A 605 5.38 -15.12 10.44
C GLY A 605 6.35 -14.63 9.37
N GLY A 606 6.77 -15.53 8.49
CA GLY A 606 7.74 -15.23 7.45
C GLY A 606 9.16 -15.56 7.88
N GLY A 607 10.13 -14.98 7.20
CA GLY A 607 11.51 -15.38 7.35
C GLY A 607 12.47 -14.29 7.80
N VAL A 608 13.54 -14.79 8.37
CA VAL A 608 14.74 -14.04 8.70
C VAL A 608 15.92 -14.60 7.91
N VAL A 609 16.92 -13.79 7.67
CA VAL A 609 18.18 -14.24 7.09
C VAL A 609 19.34 -13.90 8.03
N GLY A 610 20.20 -14.87 8.24
CA GLY A 610 21.41 -14.70 9.06
C GLY A 610 22.67 -15.11 8.32
N ILE A 611 23.78 -14.50 8.71
CA ILE A 611 25.14 -14.86 8.25
C ILE A 611 25.62 -16.03 9.09
N THR A 612 25.94 -17.13 8.44
CA THR A 612 26.30 -18.37 9.16
C THR A 612 27.66 -18.25 9.87
N ARG A 613 27.86 -19.09 10.85
CA ARG A 613 29.17 -19.18 11.54
C ARG A 613 30.32 -19.60 10.61
N ASN A 614 29.99 -20.35 9.55
CA ASN A 614 30.96 -20.88 8.58
C ASN A 614 31.17 -19.94 7.38
N CYS A 615 30.49 -18.81 7.31
CA CYS A 615 30.70 -17.84 6.24
C CYS A 615 32.14 -17.32 6.27
N ALA A 616 32.88 -17.56 5.18
CA ALA A 616 34.26 -17.15 5.05
C ALA A 616 34.38 -15.63 4.79
N HIS A 617 33.39 -15.04 4.13
CA HIS A 617 33.39 -13.65 3.67
C HIS A 617 32.16 -12.88 4.20
N PRO A 618 32.10 -12.60 5.52
CA PRO A 618 30.96 -11.90 6.11
C PRO A 618 30.77 -10.48 5.56
N GLU A 619 31.83 -9.82 5.09
CA GLU A 619 31.78 -8.54 4.41
C GLU A 619 31.00 -8.61 3.08
N THR A 620 31.17 -9.68 2.31
CA THR A 620 30.39 -9.93 1.08
C THR A 620 28.91 -10.19 1.41
N ALA A 621 28.65 -10.93 2.49
CA ALA A 621 27.29 -11.14 2.98
C ALA A 621 26.64 -9.82 3.43
N CYS A 622 27.37 -8.93 4.10
CA CYS A 622 26.88 -7.59 4.45
C CYS A 622 26.59 -6.75 3.20
N ALA A 623 27.44 -6.81 2.17
CA ALA A 623 27.20 -6.11 0.91
C ALA A 623 25.93 -6.62 0.20
N PHE A 624 25.71 -7.94 0.20
CA PHE A 624 24.44 -8.53 -0.29
C PHE A 624 23.23 -8.05 0.52
N LEU A 625 23.30 -8.04 1.85
CA LEU A 625 22.22 -7.54 2.69
C LEU A 625 21.95 -6.05 2.48
N SER A 626 23.00 -5.24 2.32
CA SER A 626 22.85 -3.83 1.95
C SER A 626 22.12 -3.66 0.63
N TRP A 627 22.50 -4.45 -0.37
CA TRP A 627 21.83 -4.44 -1.66
C TRP A 627 20.36 -4.93 -1.56
N LEU A 628 20.10 -5.96 -0.78
CA LEU A 628 18.75 -6.51 -0.57
C LEU A 628 17.79 -5.47 0.07
N TYR A 629 18.32 -4.60 0.92
CA TYR A 629 17.58 -3.54 1.59
C TYR A 629 17.67 -2.19 0.86
N SER A 630 18.43 -2.11 -0.24
CA SER A 630 18.40 -0.95 -1.11
C SER A 630 17.12 -0.96 -1.96
N ASP A 631 16.66 0.24 -2.33
CA ASP A 631 15.48 0.39 -3.17
C ASP A 631 15.70 -0.02 -4.62
#